data_3eac33a994f6c599ee9bf91a1c110009
#
_entry.id   3eac33a994f6c599ee9bf91a1c110009
#
_cell.length_a   1.000
_cell.length_b   1.000
_cell.length_c   1.000
_cell.angle_alpha   90.00
_cell.angle_beta   90.00
_cell.angle_gamma   90.00
#
_symmetry.space_group_name_H-M   'P 1'
#
loop_
_entity.id
_entity.type
_entity.pdbx_description
1 polymer ?
#
loop_
_entity_poly.entity_id
_entity_poly.type
_entity_poly.pdbx_seq_one_letter_code
_entity_poly.pdbx_strand_id
1 'polypeptide(L)'
;MRTFCKRLLVLLLGVFLAAGPLAMAACGPTEEEPVAKSEYTVIYDLNYDGAESRTVTVAAGTRATNWKPTRSGYTFVAWYLDAACTEGNEFNFGNYINEDITIYALWEKDAARYTVTFDLNYDGAAAPIAVSVTENSLIGEAQLPSCPRLGMEFGGWYRDAGCTDEWDLASDRVTGNVTLYASYVPDDSVPRDEDGNVVYNNVDVTVWVNSDFFGLNGYLQTAVAQFNAAYEGEIHITLTTDLVQSEAGVRIQQQPGINVTNSTYYSVSDIYDFAGIEYSASDWYAQAARDSYVNGALYSVPLAASVPYFVYNKELMQEYNGSDPLPSSYSELSALLAEVYAGESTSDPDFRTVVTNRSWTFKEATSYVAFIQNDADYYVYENGAYVNKWSDPAVYANALTALTNTYNLFGDYGADKGISSGFDEEYYDTNAISRVQAGTAFMGLINIGGSTSRVYSNSNLAVLPLSGLFADGDKAQADQIPVHTIGVQFYKEATNVSLTEYAAGAVFADWLTENCLNFARAGWYPLRKSLAESDDFQNSTNSVIRLLLQAGDPENFRTLDGYVNGKSIFNTTAAETYIVPLLDLEPQEAELEATLTNMMYSIQGQL
;
A
#
# COMPACT_ATOMS: atom_id res chain seq x y z
N MET A 1 -14.44 -41.13 4.69
CA MET A 1 -15.08 -42.45 4.84
C MET A 1 -16.26 -42.48 3.91
N ARG A 2 -16.09 -43.16 2.81
CA ARG A 2 -16.76 -44.41 2.44
C ARG A 2 -18.28 -44.28 2.34
N THR A 3 -19.03 -44.67 1.35
CA THR A 3 -18.74 -45.56 0.21
C THR A 3 -20.04 -45.70 -0.58
N PHE A 4 -20.01 -45.75 -1.92
CA PHE A 4 -20.64 -46.74 -2.82
C PHE A 4 -22.16 -47.04 -2.69
N CYS A 5 -22.94 -47.28 -3.72
CA CYS A 5 -22.84 -48.17 -4.89
C CYS A 5 -24.00 -47.86 -5.85
N LYS A 6 -23.85 -47.74 -7.12
CA LYS A 6 -23.78 -48.71 -8.25
C LYS A 6 -24.98 -49.61 -8.50
N ARG A 7 -25.45 -49.49 -9.76
CA ARG A 7 -25.96 -50.55 -10.68
C ARG A 7 -27.43 -51.00 -10.52
N LEU A 8 -28.21 -51.37 -11.51
CA LEU A 8 -27.97 -52.13 -12.74
C LEU A 8 -29.17 -52.03 -13.71
N LEU A 9 -28.91 -51.88 -14.92
CA LEU A 9 -29.47 -52.30 -16.20
C LEU A 9 -30.25 -53.64 -16.17
N VAL A 10 -31.40 -53.80 -16.89
CA VAL A 10 -31.69 -54.94 -17.74
C VAL A 10 -32.74 -54.58 -18.83
N LEU A 11 -32.39 -54.87 -20.04
CA LEU A 11 -33.18 -55.00 -21.25
C LEU A 11 -34.17 -56.20 -21.14
N LEU A 12 -35.28 -56.11 -21.88
CA LEU A 12 -35.73 -57.25 -22.69
C LEU A 12 -36.70 -56.84 -23.81
N LEU A 13 -36.33 -57.24 -24.99
CA LEU A 13 -37.04 -57.27 -26.28
C LEU A 13 -38.16 -58.29 -26.25
N GLY A 14 -39.22 -58.02 -27.03
CA GLY A 14 -40.20 -59.01 -27.35
C GLY A 14 -41.11 -58.57 -28.50
N VAL A 15 -40.74 -58.97 -29.69
CA VAL A 15 -41.53 -58.90 -30.95
C VAL A 15 -42.61 -60.00 -30.94
N PHE A 16 -43.80 -59.71 -31.42
CA PHE A 16 -44.50 -60.64 -32.32
C PHE A 16 -45.60 -59.98 -33.14
N LEU A 17 -45.60 -60.36 -34.45
CA LEU A 17 -46.54 -60.08 -35.50
C LEU A 17 -47.81 -60.95 -35.32
N ALA A 18 -48.94 -60.48 -35.86
CA ALA A 18 -49.61 -61.08 -37.02
C ALA A 18 -51.11 -60.70 -37.20
N ALA A 19 -51.39 -60.20 -38.39
CA ALA A 19 -52.46 -60.52 -39.33
C ALA A 19 -53.96 -60.37 -38.97
N GLY A 20 -54.58 -59.56 -39.82
CA GLY A 20 -56.00 -59.23 -39.97
C GLY A 20 -56.95 -60.39 -40.29
N PRO A 21 -58.19 -60.12 -40.64
CA PRO A 21 -58.52 -59.53 -41.91
C PRO A 21 -59.80 -58.62 -41.98
N LEU A 22 -59.92 -57.96 -43.12
CA LEU A 22 -61.03 -57.31 -43.76
C LEU A 22 -62.48 -57.62 -43.33
N ALA A 23 -63.29 -56.57 -43.17
CA ALA A 23 -64.70 -56.58 -43.69
C ALA A 23 -65.14 -55.15 -44.02
N MET A 24 -65.79 -55.03 -45.16
CA MET A 24 -66.23 -53.82 -45.84
C MET A 24 -67.48 -53.16 -45.21
N ALA A 25 -67.54 -51.84 -45.47
CA ALA A 25 -68.66 -51.02 -45.91
C ALA A 25 -69.74 -50.60 -44.91
N ALA A 26 -69.81 -49.29 -44.72
CA ALA A 26 -70.98 -48.51 -45.08
C ALA A 26 -70.71 -47.01 -45.02
N CYS A 27 -70.96 -46.27 -46.07
CA CYS A 27 -70.95 -44.82 -46.20
C CYS A 27 -71.97 -44.17 -45.25
N GLY A 28 -71.58 -43.30 -44.41
CA GLY A 28 -72.36 -42.26 -43.74
C GLY A 28 -71.58 -40.96 -43.78
N PRO A 29 -72.14 -39.76 -43.71
CA PRO A 29 -71.48 -38.50 -43.97
C PRO A 29 -70.44 -38.27 -42.88
N THR A 30 -69.20 -38.04 -43.28
CA THR A 30 -68.07 -37.62 -42.43
C THR A 30 -68.35 -36.25 -41.83
N GLU A 31 -68.67 -36.20 -40.53
CA GLU A 31 -68.33 -35.05 -39.77
C GLU A 31 -66.78 -34.95 -39.75
N GLU A 32 -66.22 -33.85 -40.28
CA GLU A 32 -64.81 -33.55 -40.15
C GLU A 32 -64.51 -33.42 -38.64
N GLU A 33 -63.81 -34.39 -38.05
CA GLU A 33 -63.21 -34.18 -36.73
C GLU A 33 -62.31 -32.96 -36.83
N PRO A 34 -62.33 -32.02 -35.84
CA PRO A 34 -61.48 -30.87 -35.85
C PRO A 34 -60.04 -31.38 -35.83
N VAL A 35 -59.22 -30.98 -36.81
CA VAL A 35 -57.79 -31.25 -36.86
C VAL A 35 -57.16 -30.71 -35.55
N ALA A 36 -56.65 -31.62 -34.74
CA ALA A 36 -56.02 -31.25 -33.52
C ALA A 36 -54.88 -30.27 -33.81
N LYS A 37 -54.91 -29.09 -33.16
CA LYS A 37 -53.93 -28.05 -33.34
C LYS A 37 -52.54 -28.61 -32.91
N SER A 38 -51.52 -28.48 -33.75
CA SER A 38 -50.18 -29.01 -33.46
C SER A 38 -49.38 -28.15 -32.53
N GLU A 39 -49.81 -26.90 -32.35
CA GLU A 39 -49.14 -25.90 -31.55
C GLU A 39 -50.16 -25.01 -30.83
N TYR A 40 -49.80 -24.54 -29.66
CA TYR A 40 -50.58 -23.62 -28.86
C TYR A 40 -49.78 -22.39 -28.47
N THR A 41 -50.46 -21.29 -28.20
CA THR A 41 -49.87 -20.02 -27.83
C THR A 41 -49.94 -19.86 -26.30
N VAL A 42 -48.78 -19.56 -25.70
CA VAL A 42 -48.70 -19.15 -24.31
C VAL A 42 -48.33 -17.67 -24.27
N ILE A 43 -49.22 -16.85 -23.72
CA ILE A 43 -49.01 -15.42 -23.52
C ILE A 43 -48.63 -15.20 -22.08
N TYR A 44 -47.45 -14.64 -21.87
CA TYR A 44 -46.97 -14.20 -20.56
C TYR A 44 -47.32 -12.73 -20.42
N ASP A 45 -48.38 -12.41 -19.72
CA ASP A 45 -48.82 -11.06 -19.46
C ASP A 45 -48.15 -10.58 -18.16
N LEU A 46 -47.39 -9.48 -18.26
CA LEU A 46 -46.69 -8.94 -17.09
C LEU A 46 -47.61 -8.27 -16.07
N ASN A 47 -48.90 -8.12 -16.41
CA ASN A 47 -49.98 -7.73 -15.51
C ASN A 47 -49.78 -6.35 -14.86
N TYR A 48 -49.29 -5.38 -15.62
CA TYR A 48 -49.24 -3.96 -15.23
C TYR A 48 -49.30 -3.04 -16.45
N ASP A 49 -49.82 -1.83 -16.28
CA ASP A 49 -50.03 -0.86 -17.34
C ASP A 49 -48.72 -0.51 -18.10
N GLY A 50 -48.78 -0.57 -19.42
CA GLY A 50 -47.66 -0.26 -20.30
C GLY A 50 -46.65 -1.40 -20.46
N ALA A 51 -46.90 -2.57 -19.87
CA ALA A 51 -46.06 -3.74 -20.09
C ALA A 51 -46.36 -4.42 -21.40
N GLU A 52 -45.34 -4.86 -22.12
CA GLU A 52 -45.47 -5.70 -23.30
C GLU A 52 -45.52 -7.18 -22.92
N SER A 53 -46.57 -7.88 -23.35
CA SER A 53 -46.72 -9.33 -23.15
C SER A 53 -45.73 -10.10 -24.03
N ARG A 54 -45.17 -11.18 -23.48
CA ARG A 54 -44.34 -12.11 -24.23
C ARG A 54 -45.18 -13.27 -24.73
N THR A 55 -45.22 -13.46 -26.04
CA THR A 55 -45.94 -14.57 -26.68
C THR A 55 -44.93 -15.66 -27.08
N VAL A 56 -45.22 -16.90 -26.76
CA VAL A 56 -44.42 -18.09 -27.12
C VAL A 56 -45.30 -19.16 -27.67
N THR A 57 -44.93 -19.75 -28.82
CA THR A 57 -45.60 -20.92 -29.39
C THR A 57 -44.95 -22.18 -28.83
N VAL A 58 -45.76 -23.12 -28.37
CA VAL A 58 -45.33 -24.41 -27.83
C VAL A 58 -46.07 -25.54 -28.56
N ALA A 59 -45.37 -26.64 -28.83
CA ALA A 59 -46.01 -27.80 -29.47
C ALA A 59 -47.06 -28.42 -28.54
N ALA A 60 -48.17 -28.90 -29.12
CA ALA A 60 -49.24 -29.56 -28.39
C ALA A 60 -48.68 -30.70 -27.50
N GLY A 61 -49.09 -30.78 -26.25
CA GLY A 61 -48.63 -31.77 -25.30
C GLY A 61 -47.19 -31.54 -24.77
N THR A 62 -46.61 -30.35 -24.96
CA THR A 62 -45.36 -29.96 -24.30
C THR A 62 -45.62 -28.97 -23.16
N ARG A 63 -44.57 -28.64 -22.38
CA ARG A 63 -44.68 -27.72 -21.26
C ARG A 63 -44.24 -26.31 -21.64
N ALA A 64 -44.82 -25.30 -21.01
CA ALA A 64 -44.37 -23.93 -21.13
C ALA A 64 -43.04 -23.70 -20.42
N THR A 65 -42.26 -22.70 -20.87
CA THR A 65 -41.02 -22.31 -20.25
C THR A 65 -41.29 -21.47 -19.00
N ASN A 66 -40.69 -21.84 -17.87
CA ASN A 66 -40.77 -21.04 -16.67
C ASN A 66 -39.85 -19.81 -16.79
N TRP A 67 -40.41 -18.72 -17.30
CA TRP A 67 -39.72 -17.44 -17.44
C TRP A 67 -39.94 -16.61 -16.18
N LYS A 68 -38.86 -15.99 -15.65
CA LYS A 68 -38.89 -15.05 -14.52
C LYS A 68 -38.64 -13.64 -15.04
N PRO A 69 -39.66 -12.80 -15.17
CA PRO A 69 -39.52 -11.42 -15.63
C PRO A 69 -38.96 -10.53 -14.52
N THR A 70 -38.47 -9.33 -14.90
CA THR A 70 -38.01 -8.30 -13.96
C THR A 70 -38.85 -7.04 -14.09
N ARG A 71 -39.12 -6.39 -12.96
CA ARG A 71 -39.82 -5.10 -12.88
C ARG A 71 -39.16 -4.23 -11.82
N SER A 72 -38.75 -3.01 -12.19
CA SER A 72 -38.09 -2.09 -11.24
C SER A 72 -38.98 -1.78 -10.05
N GLY A 73 -38.46 -1.99 -8.83
CA GLY A 73 -39.17 -1.76 -7.57
C GLY A 73 -40.22 -2.80 -7.22
N TYR A 74 -40.18 -3.97 -7.88
CA TYR A 74 -41.07 -5.09 -7.58
C TYR A 74 -40.36 -6.43 -7.74
N THR A 75 -40.68 -7.35 -6.85
CA THR A 75 -40.22 -8.74 -6.89
C THR A 75 -41.27 -9.60 -7.57
N PHE A 76 -40.86 -10.38 -8.58
CA PHE A 76 -41.73 -11.37 -9.23
C PHE A 76 -42.04 -12.53 -8.29
N VAL A 77 -43.33 -12.81 -8.05
CA VAL A 77 -43.79 -13.88 -7.18
C VAL A 77 -44.06 -15.16 -7.95
N ALA A 78 -45.06 -15.15 -8.84
CA ALA A 78 -45.47 -16.32 -9.59
C ALA A 78 -46.31 -15.92 -10.81
N TRP A 79 -46.60 -16.92 -11.68
CA TRP A 79 -47.56 -16.83 -12.78
C TRP A 79 -48.91 -17.40 -12.36
N TYR A 80 -50.01 -16.74 -12.75
CA TYR A 80 -51.38 -17.11 -12.44
C TYR A 80 -52.18 -17.28 -13.71
N LEU A 81 -53.30 -18.04 -13.63
CA LEU A 81 -54.23 -18.26 -14.74
C LEU A 81 -55.26 -17.12 -14.90
N ASP A 82 -55.34 -16.21 -13.98
CA ASP A 82 -56.22 -15.04 -14.03
C ASP A 82 -55.48 -13.76 -13.66
N ALA A 83 -55.89 -12.62 -14.23
CA ALA A 83 -55.25 -11.32 -14.01
C ALA A 83 -55.40 -10.80 -12.58
N ALA A 84 -56.38 -11.30 -11.78
CA ALA A 84 -56.53 -10.98 -10.40
C ALA A 84 -55.54 -11.73 -9.49
N CYS A 85 -54.80 -12.68 -10.07
CA CYS A 85 -53.84 -13.53 -9.34
C CYS A 85 -54.50 -14.19 -8.10
N THR A 86 -55.65 -14.82 -8.30
CA THR A 86 -56.44 -15.43 -7.23
C THR A 86 -55.69 -16.62 -6.62
N GLU A 87 -55.62 -16.69 -5.30
CA GLU A 87 -54.96 -17.78 -4.57
C GLU A 87 -55.55 -19.15 -5.02
N GLY A 88 -54.68 -20.11 -5.31
CA GLY A 88 -55.03 -21.42 -5.83
C GLY A 88 -55.09 -21.51 -7.36
N ASN A 89 -54.97 -20.38 -8.08
CA ASN A 89 -54.93 -20.34 -9.56
C ASN A 89 -53.51 -20.15 -10.10
N GLU A 90 -52.47 -20.55 -9.34
CA GLU A 90 -51.08 -20.49 -9.78
C GLU A 90 -50.88 -21.39 -11.01
N PHE A 91 -50.21 -20.87 -12.02
CA PHE A 91 -49.87 -21.65 -13.20
C PHE A 91 -48.76 -22.66 -12.88
N ASN A 92 -49.12 -23.95 -13.05
CA ASN A 92 -48.18 -25.04 -12.83
C ASN A 92 -47.42 -25.38 -14.12
N PHE A 93 -46.16 -25.04 -14.23
CA PHE A 93 -45.27 -25.35 -15.34
C PHE A 93 -45.00 -26.87 -15.52
N GLY A 94 -45.49 -27.72 -14.64
CA GLY A 94 -45.51 -29.18 -14.81
C GLY A 94 -46.62 -29.64 -15.74
N ASN A 95 -47.64 -28.85 -16.02
CA ASN A 95 -48.77 -29.18 -16.86
C ASN A 95 -48.38 -29.11 -18.36
N TYR A 96 -49.01 -29.99 -19.17
CA TYR A 96 -48.91 -29.95 -20.62
C TYR A 96 -49.85 -28.89 -21.19
N ILE A 97 -49.40 -28.18 -22.24
CA ILE A 97 -50.18 -27.18 -22.95
C ILE A 97 -51.01 -27.87 -24.07
N ASN A 98 -52.33 -27.81 -23.96
CA ASN A 98 -53.27 -28.39 -24.88
C ASN A 98 -54.33 -27.38 -25.37
N GLU A 99 -54.16 -26.12 -25.02
CA GLU A 99 -54.99 -24.99 -25.46
C GLU A 99 -54.18 -23.68 -25.42
N ASP A 100 -54.65 -22.65 -26.11
CA ASP A 100 -54.08 -21.30 -26.02
C ASP A 100 -54.36 -20.74 -24.63
N ILE A 101 -53.34 -20.25 -23.93
CA ILE A 101 -53.46 -19.75 -22.57
C ILE A 101 -52.78 -18.39 -22.41
N THR A 102 -53.31 -17.58 -21.52
CA THR A 102 -52.62 -16.38 -20.99
C THR A 102 -52.36 -16.60 -19.51
N ILE A 103 -51.14 -16.33 -19.11
CA ILE A 103 -50.72 -16.37 -17.71
C ILE A 103 -50.27 -14.99 -17.27
N TYR A 104 -50.61 -14.61 -16.06
CA TYR A 104 -50.45 -13.28 -15.51
C TYR A 104 -49.45 -13.26 -14.40
N ALA A 105 -48.54 -12.28 -14.43
CA ALA A 105 -47.51 -12.14 -13.39
C ALA A 105 -48.10 -11.52 -12.09
N LEU A 106 -47.79 -12.13 -10.97
CA LEU A 106 -47.96 -11.51 -9.66
C LEU A 106 -46.68 -10.82 -9.24
N TRP A 107 -46.79 -9.56 -8.82
CA TRP A 107 -45.71 -8.73 -8.37
C TRP A 107 -45.94 -8.30 -6.92
N GLU A 108 -44.92 -8.41 -6.12
CA GLU A 108 -44.87 -7.80 -4.77
C GLU A 108 -44.01 -6.53 -4.84
N LYS A 109 -44.53 -5.43 -4.32
CA LYS A 109 -43.78 -4.18 -4.28
C LYS A 109 -42.62 -4.32 -3.32
N ASP A 110 -41.43 -3.99 -3.79
CA ASP A 110 -40.25 -3.99 -2.93
C ASP A 110 -40.44 -2.98 -1.81
N ALA A 111 -40.03 -3.35 -0.61
CA ALA A 111 -40.06 -2.43 0.52
C ALA A 111 -39.11 -1.25 0.25
N ALA A 112 -39.52 -0.05 0.63
CA ALA A 112 -38.67 1.12 0.54
C ALA A 112 -37.38 0.91 1.34
N ARG A 113 -36.28 1.53 0.90
CA ARG A 113 -35.00 1.47 1.59
C ARG A 113 -34.53 2.88 1.89
N TYR A 114 -33.95 3.05 3.05
CA TYR A 114 -33.39 4.32 3.52
C TYR A 114 -31.88 4.19 3.78
N THR A 115 -31.19 5.30 3.68
CA THR A 115 -29.78 5.40 4.00
C THR A 115 -29.61 5.71 5.48
N VAL A 116 -28.89 4.85 6.19
CA VAL A 116 -28.36 5.12 7.54
C VAL A 116 -26.90 5.46 7.39
N THR A 117 -26.52 6.64 7.85
CA THR A 117 -25.13 7.12 7.84
C THR A 117 -24.58 7.05 9.26
N PHE A 118 -23.47 6.38 9.46
CA PHE A 118 -22.77 6.29 10.75
C PHE A 118 -21.59 7.25 10.74
N ASP A 119 -21.62 8.20 11.66
CA ASP A 119 -20.56 9.18 11.91
C ASP A 119 -19.86 8.82 13.23
N LEU A 120 -18.54 8.66 13.19
CA LEU A 120 -17.76 8.32 14.39
C LEU A 120 -17.64 9.49 15.37
N ASN A 121 -18.03 10.70 14.99
CA ASN A 121 -18.26 11.86 15.87
C ASN A 121 -17.04 12.31 16.69
N TYR A 122 -15.85 12.28 16.10
CA TYR A 122 -14.64 12.89 16.67
C TYR A 122 -13.70 13.41 15.58
N ASP A 123 -12.85 14.38 15.90
CA ASP A 123 -11.90 14.97 14.97
C ASP A 123 -10.85 13.92 14.54
N GLY A 124 -10.58 13.85 13.23
CA GLY A 124 -9.68 12.84 12.67
C GLY A 124 -10.31 11.46 12.45
N ALA A 125 -11.60 11.28 12.76
CA ALA A 125 -12.30 10.03 12.47
C ALA A 125 -12.32 9.70 10.97
N ALA A 126 -12.50 8.41 10.66
CA ALA A 126 -12.77 7.97 9.31
C ALA A 126 -14.05 8.61 8.75
N ALA A 127 -14.13 8.75 7.42
CA ALA A 127 -15.33 9.28 6.76
C ALA A 127 -16.58 8.48 7.15
N PRO A 128 -17.76 9.13 7.30
CA PRO A 128 -19.00 8.47 7.66
C PRO A 128 -19.35 7.30 6.71
N ILE A 129 -19.84 6.22 7.29
CA ILE A 129 -20.20 4.99 6.58
C ILE A 129 -21.71 4.96 6.34
N ALA A 130 -22.12 4.80 5.08
CA ALA A 130 -23.52 4.72 4.69
C ALA A 130 -23.94 3.28 4.36
N VAL A 131 -25.04 2.83 4.97
CA VAL A 131 -25.66 1.53 4.68
C VAL A 131 -27.11 1.70 4.26
N SER A 132 -27.63 0.76 3.47
CA SER A 132 -29.02 0.75 3.04
C SER A 132 -29.85 -0.21 3.90
N VAL A 133 -30.89 0.30 4.54
CA VAL A 133 -31.77 -0.46 5.44
C VAL A 133 -33.21 -0.43 4.90
N THR A 134 -33.92 -1.54 5.00
CA THR A 134 -35.32 -1.64 4.58
C THR A 134 -36.23 -0.85 5.53
N GLU A 135 -37.24 -0.18 4.97
CA GLU A 135 -38.26 0.55 5.74
C GLU A 135 -38.84 -0.30 6.87
N ASN A 136 -39.02 0.30 8.02
CA ASN A 136 -39.56 -0.33 9.25
C ASN A 136 -38.75 -1.53 9.78
N SER A 137 -37.52 -1.74 9.30
CA SER A 137 -36.59 -2.74 9.83
C SER A 137 -35.68 -2.14 10.90
N LEU A 138 -35.17 -2.99 11.78
CA LEU A 138 -34.03 -2.67 12.65
C LEU A 138 -32.75 -2.63 11.82
N ILE A 139 -31.73 -1.95 12.32
CA ILE A 139 -30.37 -2.03 11.77
C ILE A 139 -29.78 -3.38 12.22
N GLY A 140 -29.39 -4.21 11.25
CA GLY A 140 -28.80 -5.51 11.54
C GLY A 140 -27.35 -5.38 12.06
N GLU A 141 -26.94 -6.30 12.92
CA GLU A 141 -25.58 -6.32 13.50
C GLU A 141 -24.48 -6.29 12.42
N ALA A 142 -24.68 -7.01 11.31
CA ALA A 142 -23.75 -7.01 10.17
C ALA A 142 -23.65 -5.66 9.40
N GLN A 143 -24.55 -4.71 9.70
CA GLN A 143 -24.58 -3.38 9.10
C GLN A 143 -23.91 -2.32 9.98
N LEU A 144 -23.60 -2.66 11.23
CA LEU A 144 -22.95 -1.75 12.17
C LEU A 144 -21.44 -1.67 11.86
N PRO A 145 -20.90 -0.45 11.76
CA PRO A 145 -19.45 -0.30 11.63
C PRO A 145 -18.76 -0.59 12.96
N SER A 146 -17.50 -0.97 12.87
CA SER A 146 -16.61 -0.97 14.03
C SER A 146 -16.31 0.48 14.43
N CYS A 147 -16.35 0.78 15.73
CA CYS A 147 -16.18 2.12 16.30
C CYS A 147 -15.01 2.17 17.30
N PRO A 148 -13.80 1.71 16.92
CA PRO A 148 -12.68 1.79 17.85
C PRO A 148 -12.24 3.24 18.00
N ARG A 149 -12.08 3.69 19.25
CA ARG A 149 -11.40 4.93 19.61
C ARG A 149 -10.47 4.62 20.77
N LEU A 150 -9.19 4.93 20.60
CA LEU A 150 -8.16 4.55 21.55
C LEU A 150 -8.43 5.21 22.92
N GLY A 151 -8.35 4.43 23.99
CA GLY A 151 -8.60 4.90 25.36
C GLY A 151 -10.03 5.33 25.66
N MET A 152 -10.98 4.93 24.81
CA MET A 152 -12.39 5.22 24.96
C MET A 152 -13.21 3.96 24.71
N GLU A 153 -14.27 3.77 25.46
CA GLU A 153 -15.26 2.74 25.23
C GLU A 153 -16.41 3.30 24.39
N PHE A 154 -16.92 2.51 23.44
CA PHE A 154 -18.08 2.90 22.65
C PHE A 154 -19.34 2.91 23.51
N GLY A 155 -19.99 4.08 23.61
CA GLY A 155 -21.14 4.32 24.48
C GLY A 155 -22.52 4.19 23.81
N GLY A 156 -22.55 3.97 22.47
CA GLY A 156 -23.82 3.85 21.73
C GLY A 156 -23.94 4.78 20.53
N TRP A 157 -25.04 4.64 19.79
CA TRP A 157 -25.39 5.48 18.65
C TRP A 157 -26.46 6.49 19.03
N TYR A 158 -26.36 7.73 18.51
CA TYR A 158 -27.24 8.84 18.81
C TYR A 158 -27.72 9.53 17.54
N ARG A 159 -28.92 10.14 17.57
CA ARG A 159 -29.49 10.89 16.44
C ARG A 159 -28.92 12.29 16.27
N ASP A 160 -28.16 12.76 17.24
CA ASP A 160 -27.52 14.08 17.25
C ASP A 160 -26.05 13.98 17.68
N ALA A 161 -25.21 14.87 17.16
CA ALA A 161 -23.78 14.92 17.47
C ALA A 161 -23.46 15.24 18.94
N GLY A 162 -24.42 15.83 19.67
CA GLY A 162 -24.30 16.08 21.11
C GLY A 162 -24.58 14.86 21.96
N CYS A 163 -24.91 13.73 21.36
CA CYS A 163 -25.22 12.46 22.03
C CYS A 163 -26.30 12.60 23.13
N THR A 164 -27.43 13.28 22.81
CA THR A 164 -28.55 13.50 23.73
C THR A 164 -29.78 12.67 23.41
N ASP A 165 -29.94 12.20 22.15
CA ASP A 165 -31.06 11.37 21.67
C ASP A 165 -30.53 10.02 21.21
N GLU A 166 -30.53 9.03 22.09
CA GLU A 166 -30.00 7.70 21.84
C GLU A 166 -30.82 6.93 20.78
N TRP A 167 -30.14 6.19 19.90
CA TRP A 167 -30.73 5.22 19.00
C TRP A 167 -30.67 3.83 19.62
N ASP A 168 -31.81 3.29 20.07
CA ASP A 168 -31.87 1.93 20.56
C ASP A 168 -31.89 0.91 19.39
N LEU A 169 -30.77 0.24 19.17
CA LEU A 169 -30.61 -0.77 18.11
C LEU A 169 -31.62 -1.93 18.26
N ALA A 170 -32.17 -2.19 19.46
CA ALA A 170 -33.10 -3.27 19.71
C ALA A 170 -34.53 -2.93 19.35
N SER A 171 -34.91 -1.64 19.41
CA SER A 171 -36.30 -1.21 19.24
C SER A 171 -36.52 -0.19 18.11
N ASP A 172 -35.54 0.67 17.81
CA ASP A 172 -35.72 1.73 16.83
C ASP A 172 -35.67 1.21 15.38
N ARG A 173 -36.71 1.60 14.64
CA ARG A 173 -36.87 1.19 13.24
C ARG A 173 -36.56 2.34 12.30
N VAL A 174 -35.94 2.00 11.17
CA VAL A 174 -35.58 2.96 10.14
C VAL A 174 -36.84 3.36 9.36
N THR A 175 -37.31 4.59 9.53
CA THR A 175 -38.49 5.14 8.85
C THR A 175 -38.16 6.25 7.85
N GLY A 176 -36.87 6.59 7.70
CA GLY A 176 -36.33 7.63 6.83
C GLY A 176 -34.83 7.59 6.82
N ASN A 177 -34.19 8.42 5.96
CA ASN A 177 -32.75 8.62 6.02
C ASN A 177 -32.38 9.23 7.38
N VAL A 178 -31.32 8.69 8.00
CA VAL A 178 -30.85 9.15 9.32
C VAL A 178 -29.31 9.11 9.37
N THR A 179 -28.72 10.08 10.06
CA THR A 179 -27.32 10.02 10.49
C THR A 179 -27.28 9.67 11.97
N LEU A 180 -26.47 8.69 12.32
CA LEU A 180 -26.22 8.25 13.69
C LEU A 180 -24.80 8.59 14.07
N TYR A 181 -24.64 9.21 15.23
CA TYR A 181 -23.39 9.69 15.79
C TYR A 181 -22.94 8.78 16.92
N ALA A 182 -21.67 8.36 16.87
CA ALA A 182 -21.08 7.56 17.94
C ALA A 182 -20.89 8.39 19.22
N SER A 183 -21.19 7.78 20.37
CA SER A 183 -20.78 8.28 21.68
C SER A 183 -19.60 7.47 22.22
N TYR A 184 -18.75 8.13 23.00
CA TYR A 184 -17.61 7.51 23.65
C TYR A 184 -17.53 7.94 25.12
N VAL A 185 -17.12 7.00 25.96
CA VAL A 185 -16.80 7.26 27.37
C VAL A 185 -15.34 6.90 27.63
N PRO A 186 -14.61 7.59 28.52
CA PRO A 186 -13.25 7.22 28.85
C PRO A 186 -13.15 5.78 29.34
N ASP A 187 -12.12 5.07 28.91
CA ASP A 187 -11.78 3.74 29.41
C ASP A 187 -11.24 3.86 30.85
N ASP A 188 -11.93 3.28 31.81
CA ASP A 188 -11.60 3.34 33.24
C ASP A 188 -10.26 2.67 33.58
N SER A 189 -9.68 1.86 32.67
CA SER A 189 -8.36 1.26 32.87
C SER A 189 -7.21 2.25 32.68
N VAL A 190 -7.47 3.43 32.08
CA VAL A 190 -6.49 4.48 31.82
C VAL A 190 -6.60 5.57 32.90
N PRO A 191 -5.57 5.74 33.76
CA PRO A 191 -5.55 6.83 34.73
C PRO A 191 -5.59 8.20 34.06
N ARG A 192 -6.50 9.08 34.50
CA ARG A 192 -6.66 10.43 33.97
C ARG A 192 -6.76 11.45 35.12
N ASP A 193 -6.29 12.67 34.87
CA ASP A 193 -6.48 13.79 35.78
C ASP A 193 -7.88 14.42 35.63
N GLU A 194 -8.15 15.51 36.38
CA GLU A 194 -9.42 16.23 36.35
C GLU A 194 -9.70 16.90 34.98
N ASP A 195 -8.67 17.16 34.20
CA ASP A 195 -8.77 17.75 32.86
C ASP A 195 -8.88 16.66 31.75
N GLY A 196 -8.82 15.37 32.13
CA GLY A 196 -8.93 14.22 31.23
C GLY A 196 -7.64 13.77 30.58
N ASN A 197 -6.48 14.34 30.95
CA ASN A 197 -5.18 13.94 30.43
C ASN A 197 -4.72 12.63 31.07
N VAL A 198 -3.99 11.81 30.32
CA VAL A 198 -3.39 10.56 30.82
C VAL A 198 -2.36 10.89 31.91
N VAL A 199 -2.49 10.22 33.06
CA VAL A 199 -1.56 10.37 34.19
C VAL A 199 -0.54 9.23 34.16
N TYR A 200 0.74 9.60 34.15
CA TYR A 200 1.84 8.65 34.21
C TYR A 200 2.37 8.57 35.64
N ASN A 201 2.52 7.36 36.15
CA ASN A 201 3.06 7.12 37.49
C ASN A 201 3.92 5.85 37.46
N ASN A 202 5.22 6.04 37.30
CA ASN A 202 6.21 4.96 37.14
C ASN A 202 5.80 3.95 36.05
N VAL A 203 5.44 4.45 34.86
CA VAL A 203 5.08 3.61 33.71
C VAL A 203 6.34 3.10 33.04
N ASP A 204 6.57 1.80 33.10
CA ASP A 204 7.68 1.14 32.39
C ASP A 204 7.27 0.83 30.95
N VAL A 205 8.01 1.30 29.95
CA VAL A 205 7.81 1.04 28.54
C VAL A 205 8.99 0.31 27.95
N THR A 206 8.77 -0.87 27.41
CA THR A 206 9.77 -1.61 26.64
C THR A 206 9.69 -1.22 25.18
N VAL A 207 10.77 -0.63 24.65
CA VAL A 207 10.92 -0.24 23.24
C VAL A 207 11.81 -1.25 22.55
N TRP A 208 11.26 -1.93 21.56
CA TRP A 208 12.04 -2.82 20.71
C TRP A 208 12.78 -2.02 19.63
N VAL A 209 14.06 -2.34 19.43
CA VAL A 209 14.91 -1.70 18.41
C VAL A 209 15.43 -2.77 17.47
N ASN A 210 15.28 -2.57 16.17
CA ASN A 210 15.84 -3.48 15.18
C ASN A 210 17.37 -3.55 15.31
N SER A 211 17.91 -4.76 15.35
CA SER A 211 19.35 -5.02 15.49
C SER A 211 20.21 -4.44 14.37
N ASP A 212 19.62 -4.18 13.21
CA ASP A 212 20.33 -3.65 12.04
C ASP A 212 20.78 -2.18 12.23
N PHE A 213 20.28 -1.51 13.28
CA PHE A 213 20.68 -0.13 13.63
C PHE A 213 21.84 -0.06 14.62
N PHE A 214 22.76 -1.01 14.61
CA PHE A 214 23.89 -1.06 15.56
C PHE A 214 24.69 0.25 15.69
N GLY A 215 24.81 1.04 14.62
CA GLY A 215 25.47 2.35 14.65
C GLY A 215 24.75 3.39 15.52
N LEU A 216 23.44 3.23 15.77
CA LEU A 216 22.62 4.14 16.56
C LEU A 216 22.51 3.76 18.04
N ASN A 217 22.84 2.53 18.42
CA ASN A 217 22.50 1.99 19.72
C ASN A 217 23.07 2.84 20.89
N GLY A 218 24.31 3.29 20.80
CA GLY A 218 24.91 4.15 21.83
C GLY A 218 24.26 5.54 21.92
N TYR A 219 23.85 6.10 20.79
CA TYR A 219 23.16 7.40 20.73
C TYR A 219 21.72 7.30 21.24
N LEU A 220 21.03 6.20 20.89
CA LEU A 220 19.69 5.93 21.40
C LEU A 220 19.68 5.68 22.91
N GLN A 221 20.65 4.91 23.44
CA GLN A 221 20.81 4.73 24.89
C GLN A 221 21.04 6.06 25.61
N THR A 222 21.82 6.97 25.02
CA THR A 222 22.04 8.31 25.55
C THR A 222 20.74 9.12 25.58
N ALA A 223 19.95 9.09 24.50
CA ALA A 223 18.65 9.75 24.43
C ALA A 223 17.66 9.18 25.47
N VAL A 224 17.60 7.86 25.61
CA VAL A 224 16.77 7.20 26.64
C VAL A 224 17.18 7.61 28.05
N ALA A 225 18.47 7.67 28.34
CA ALA A 225 18.94 8.13 29.65
C ALA A 225 18.53 9.59 29.94
N GLN A 226 18.55 10.46 28.93
CA GLN A 226 18.11 11.85 29.06
C GLN A 226 16.58 11.92 29.25
N PHE A 227 15.82 11.15 28.51
CA PHE A 227 14.37 11.06 28.67
C PHE A 227 13.98 10.56 30.05
N ASN A 228 14.57 9.44 30.51
CA ASN A 228 14.26 8.86 31.81
C ASN A 228 14.61 9.82 32.97
N ALA A 229 15.63 10.68 32.80
CA ALA A 229 15.94 11.73 33.77
C ALA A 229 14.94 12.90 33.72
N ALA A 230 14.42 13.24 32.55
CA ALA A 230 13.42 14.31 32.37
C ALA A 230 12.03 13.91 32.89
N TYR A 231 11.69 12.62 32.82
CA TYR A 231 10.40 12.06 33.24
C TYR A 231 10.51 11.14 34.45
N GLU A 232 11.49 11.43 35.35
CA GLU A 232 11.72 10.64 36.58
C GLU A 232 10.46 10.56 37.45
N GLY A 233 10.03 9.32 37.75
CA GLY A 233 8.81 9.04 38.52
C GLY A 233 7.53 9.01 37.69
N GLU A 234 7.57 9.37 36.41
CA GLU A 234 6.45 9.33 35.49
C GLU A 234 6.58 8.18 34.50
N ILE A 235 7.60 8.24 33.62
CA ILE A 235 7.82 7.29 32.54
C ILE A 235 9.26 6.80 32.55
N HIS A 236 9.44 5.50 32.41
CA HIS A 236 10.74 4.87 32.30
C HIS A 236 10.83 4.00 31.04
N ILE A 237 11.76 4.32 30.15
CA ILE A 237 12.00 3.61 28.89
C ILE A 237 13.13 2.59 29.06
N THR A 238 12.90 1.37 28.59
CA THR A 238 13.91 0.32 28.46
C THR A 238 14.02 -0.14 27.01
N LEU A 239 15.23 -0.20 26.46
CA LEU A 239 15.47 -0.70 25.11
C LEU A 239 15.73 -2.20 25.11
N THR A 240 15.22 -2.90 24.12
CA THR A 240 15.50 -4.31 23.84
C THR A 240 15.77 -4.56 22.37
N THR A 241 16.67 -5.48 22.09
CA THR A 241 16.96 -6.02 20.74
C THR A 241 16.54 -7.48 20.61
N ASP A 242 16.00 -8.07 21.67
CA ASP A 242 15.56 -9.47 21.67
C ASP A 242 14.42 -9.69 20.66
N LEU A 243 14.47 -10.81 19.95
CA LEU A 243 13.62 -11.14 18.82
C LEU A 243 12.15 -11.42 19.17
N VAL A 244 11.73 -11.31 20.42
CA VAL A 244 10.32 -11.41 20.79
C VAL A 244 9.62 -10.09 20.46
N GLN A 245 9.61 -9.76 19.15
CA GLN A 245 8.92 -8.58 18.61
C GLN A 245 7.46 -8.48 19.04
N SER A 246 6.82 -9.63 19.29
CA SER A 246 5.40 -9.70 19.63
C SER A 246 5.05 -9.15 21.02
N GLU A 247 6.03 -8.92 21.89
CA GLU A 247 5.80 -8.43 23.24
C GLU A 247 5.98 -6.92 23.38
N ALA A 248 6.68 -6.26 22.45
CA ALA A 248 6.88 -4.82 22.50
C ALA A 248 5.82 -4.07 21.67
N GLY A 249 5.04 -3.23 22.35
CA GLY A 249 4.04 -2.36 21.72
C GLY A 249 4.68 -1.17 21.00
N VAL A 250 5.83 -0.68 21.48
CA VAL A 250 6.57 0.43 20.89
C VAL A 250 7.82 -0.09 20.21
N ARG A 251 8.03 0.29 18.94
CA ARG A 251 9.13 -0.21 18.12
C ARG A 251 9.83 0.89 17.37
N ILE A 252 11.16 0.87 17.40
CA ILE A 252 12.00 1.72 16.53
C ILE A 252 12.59 0.81 15.46
N GLN A 253 12.22 1.07 14.21
CA GLN A 253 12.69 0.27 13.09
C GLN A 253 12.75 1.09 11.81
N GLN A 254 13.46 0.56 10.82
CA GLN A 254 13.41 1.08 9.48
C GLN A 254 11.94 1.04 9.02
N GLN A 255 11.54 2.07 8.28
CA GLN A 255 10.20 2.18 7.78
C GLN A 255 9.99 1.15 6.67
N PRO A 256 9.44 -0.01 6.93
CA PRO A 256 8.82 -0.81 5.89
C PRO A 256 7.45 -0.23 5.63
N GLY A 257 7.00 -0.26 4.40
CA GLY A 257 5.61 0.00 4.08
C GLY A 257 4.72 -0.86 4.98
N ILE A 258 3.84 -0.21 5.69
CA ILE A 258 2.87 -0.89 6.54
C ILE A 258 1.96 -1.65 5.61
N ASN A 259 1.75 -2.93 5.87
CA ASN A 259 0.80 -3.72 5.09
C ASN A 259 -0.60 -3.10 5.23
N VAL A 260 -1.06 -2.44 4.17
CA VAL A 260 -2.31 -1.66 4.12
C VAL A 260 -3.55 -2.50 4.47
N THR A 261 -3.48 -3.82 4.27
CA THR A 261 -4.61 -4.74 4.46
C THR A 261 -4.83 -5.15 5.91
N ASN A 262 -3.82 -4.98 6.77
CA ASN A 262 -3.90 -5.31 8.19
C ASN A 262 -3.21 -4.20 8.98
N SER A 263 -3.92 -3.15 9.37
CA SER A 263 -3.37 -2.13 10.25
C SER A 263 -3.07 -2.74 11.64
N THR A 264 -1.94 -3.45 11.71
CA THR A 264 -1.42 -4.03 12.95
C THR A 264 -0.82 -2.96 13.87
N TYR A 265 -0.81 -1.72 13.39
CA TYR A 265 -0.28 -0.57 14.12
C TYR A 265 -1.40 0.44 14.40
N TYR A 266 -1.27 1.18 15.50
CA TYR A 266 -2.06 2.38 15.71
C TYR A 266 -1.59 3.48 14.76
N SER A 267 -2.52 4.33 14.27
CA SER A 267 -2.12 5.55 13.60
C SER A 267 -1.46 6.51 14.59
N VAL A 268 -0.55 7.33 14.11
CA VAL A 268 0.12 8.33 14.96
C VAL A 268 -0.89 9.35 15.47
N SER A 269 -1.87 9.73 14.64
CA SER A 269 -2.95 10.64 15.06
C SER A 269 -3.75 10.07 16.23
N ASP A 270 -4.15 8.78 16.17
CA ASP A 270 -4.94 8.17 17.25
C ASP A 270 -4.16 8.09 18.56
N ILE A 271 -2.87 7.69 18.47
CA ILE A 271 -2.04 7.52 19.66
C ILE A 271 -1.65 8.86 20.28
N TYR A 272 -1.41 9.89 19.45
CA TYR A 272 -1.07 11.23 19.91
C TYR A 272 -2.28 11.95 20.52
N ASP A 273 -3.46 11.86 19.86
CA ASP A 273 -4.72 12.37 20.44
C ASP A 273 -5.00 11.71 21.80
N PHE A 274 -4.82 10.39 21.89
CA PHE A 274 -4.98 9.65 23.14
C PHE A 274 -4.00 10.09 24.22
N ALA A 275 -2.75 10.36 23.87
CA ALA A 275 -1.70 10.82 24.79
C ALA A 275 -1.76 12.32 25.09
N GLY A 276 -2.65 13.08 24.43
CA GLY A 276 -2.77 14.53 24.57
C GLY A 276 -1.63 15.30 23.88
N ILE A 277 -1.02 14.73 22.84
CA ILE A 277 0.07 15.35 22.09
C ILE A 277 -0.50 16.01 20.84
N GLU A 278 -0.18 17.29 20.63
CA GLU A 278 -0.52 17.97 19.38
C GLU A 278 0.28 17.38 18.21
N TYR A 279 -0.37 17.15 17.10
CA TYR A 279 0.22 16.58 15.91
C TYR A 279 -0.13 17.38 14.66
N SER A 280 0.88 17.65 13.82
CA SER A 280 0.69 18.19 12.49
C SER A 280 1.54 17.43 11.46
N ALA A 281 0.94 17.05 10.35
CA ALA A 281 1.67 16.42 9.24
C ALA A 281 2.76 17.35 8.65
N SER A 282 2.63 18.68 8.84
CA SER A 282 3.61 19.67 8.40
C SER A 282 4.89 19.71 9.22
N ASP A 283 4.93 19.02 10.37
CA ASP A 283 6.10 18.96 11.25
C ASP A 283 7.26 18.18 10.64
N TRP A 284 6.98 17.36 9.62
CA TRP A 284 7.97 16.57 8.92
C TRP A 284 8.11 16.94 7.44
N TYR A 285 9.23 16.57 6.84
CA TYR A 285 9.43 16.67 5.40
C TYR A 285 8.54 15.64 4.70
N ALA A 286 7.55 16.11 3.94
CA ALA A 286 6.44 15.28 3.45
C ALA A 286 6.90 14.09 2.59
N GLN A 287 7.88 14.29 1.71
CA GLN A 287 8.39 13.23 0.84
C GLN A 287 9.27 12.24 1.60
N ALA A 288 10.03 12.70 2.60
CA ALA A 288 10.83 11.84 3.45
C ALA A 288 10.00 11.02 4.46
N ALA A 289 8.78 11.48 4.75
CA ALA A 289 7.85 10.75 5.63
C ALA A 289 6.83 9.90 4.85
N ARG A 290 6.89 9.88 3.52
CA ARG A 290 5.86 9.32 2.64
C ARG A 290 5.58 7.84 2.88
N ASP A 291 6.59 7.02 3.13
CA ASP A 291 6.47 5.59 3.43
C ASP A 291 5.81 5.29 4.79
N SER A 292 5.71 6.31 5.64
CA SER A 292 5.02 6.23 6.92
C SER A 292 3.51 6.41 6.81
N TYR A 293 3.03 6.87 5.63
CA TYR A 293 1.62 7.11 5.37
C TYR A 293 0.95 5.91 4.68
N VAL A 294 -0.23 5.56 5.16
CA VAL A 294 -1.11 4.55 4.55
C VAL A 294 -2.51 5.14 4.46
N ASN A 295 -3.06 5.22 3.24
CA ASN A 295 -4.38 5.81 2.99
C ASN A 295 -4.58 7.20 3.61
N GLY A 296 -3.51 8.01 3.65
CA GLY A 296 -3.52 9.37 4.19
C GLY A 296 -3.36 9.48 5.71
N ALA A 297 -3.27 8.37 6.44
CA ALA A 297 -2.94 8.35 7.86
C ALA A 297 -1.48 7.96 8.11
N LEU A 298 -0.83 8.61 9.07
CA LEU A 298 0.55 8.33 9.47
C LEU A 298 0.57 7.18 10.47
N TYR A 299 1.37 6.13 10.21
CA TYR A 299 1.48 4.94 11.06
C TYR A 299 2.86 4.74 11.69
N SER A 300 3.76 5.66 11.45
CA SER A 300 5.07 5.68 12.08
C SER A 300 5.49 7.12 12.30
N VAL A 301 6.01 7.44 13.47
CA VAL A 301 6.59 8.76 13.76
C VAL A 301 7.96 8.82 13.10
N PRO A 302 8.16 9.63 12.04
CA PRO A 302 9.44 9.69 11.35
C PRO A 302 10.52 10.30 12.26
N LEU A 303 11.62 9.58 12.47
CA LEU A 303 12.72 10.07 13.31
C LEU A 303 13.83 10.70 12.48
N ALA A 304 14.44 9.89 11.61
CA ALA A 304 15.64 10.30 10.89
C ALA A 304 15.81 9.51 9.59
N ALA A 305 16.60 10.05 8.67
CA ALA A 305 16.90 9.46 7.39
C ALA A 305 18.40 9.19 7.20
N SER A 306 18.71 8.06 6.59
CA SER A 306 20.02 7.77 6.00
C SER A 306 20.06 8.29 4.57
N VAL A 307 21.01 9.14 4.24
CA VAL A 307 21.11 9.83 2.96
C VAL A 307 22.28 9.26 2.16
N PRO A 308 22.06 8.74 0.95
CA PRO A 308 23.14 8.32 0.06
C PRO A 308 23.81 9.53 -0.60
N TYR A 309 25.11 9.42 -0.86
CA TYR A 309 25.89 10.43 -1.56
C TYR A 309 27.13 9.81 -2.19
N PHE A 310 27.76 10.52 -3.13
CA PHE A 310 29.11 10.20 -3.56
C PHE A 310 30.15 10.79 -2.61
N VAL A 311 31.09 9.95 -2.17
CA VAL A 311 32.38 10.41 -1.65
C VAL A 311 33.37 10.42 -2.79
N TYR A 312 34.17 11.48 -2.93
CA TYR A 312 35.15 11.57 -4.00
C TYR A 312 36.54 11.96 -3.48
N ASN A 313 37.56 11.60 -4.26
CA ASN A 313 38.94 12.00 -4.04
C ASN A 313 39.15 13.43 -4.56
N LYS A 314 39.56 14.35 -3.69
CA LYS A 314 39.73 15.77 -4.04
C LYS A 314 40.93 16.05 -4.93
N GLU A 315 42.00 15.24 -4.86
CA GLU A 315 43.16 15.40 -5.73
C GLU A 315 42.79 15.04 -7.17
N LEU A 316 42.13 13.92 -7.37
CA LEU A 316 41.63 13.53 -8.69
C LEU A 316 40.55 14.50 -9.19
N MET A 317 39.63 14.93 -8.34
CA MET A 317 38.66 15.95 -8.72
C MET A 317 39.31 17.26 -9.16
N GLN A 318 40.34 17.71 -8.46
CA GLN A 318 41.12 18.90 -8.87
C GLN A 318 41.89 18.70 -10.15
N GLU A 319 42.41 17.49 -10.40
CA GLU A 319 43.17 17.16 -11.62
C GLU A 319 42.27 17.18 -12.85
N TYR A 320 41.12 16.55 -12.81
CA TYR A 320 40.23 16.36 -13.97
C TYR A 320 39.13 17.42 -14.11
N ASN A 321 38.57 17.94 -13.00
CA ASN A 321 37.53 18.98 -13.01
C ASN A 321 38.11 20.38 -12.80
N GLY A 322 39.30 20.51 -12.26
CA GLY A 322 39.96 21.78 -12.01
C GLY A 322 39.19 22.68 -11.08
N SER A 323 38.89 23.91 -11.55
CA SER A 323 38.06 24.89 -10.83
C SER A 323 36.62 24.95 -11.33
N ASP A 324 36.22 24.04 -12.23
CA ASP A 324 34.86 24.00 -12.73
C ASP A 324 33.87 23.59 -11.62
N PRO A 325 32.61 23.98 -11.71
CA PRO A 325 31.59 23.52 -10.78
C PRO A 325 31.53 22.00 -10.73
N LEU A 326 31.16 21.45 -9.58
CA LEU A 326 30.89 20.02 -9.46
C LEU A 326 29.75 19.62 -10.40
N PRO A 327 29.75 18.40 -10.96
CA PRO A 327 28.71 17.96 -11.86
C PRO A 327 27.33 18.02 -11.16
N SER A 328 26.33 18.47 -11.91
CA SER A 328 24.94 18.67 -11.48
C SER A 328 23.92 17.99 -12.41
N SER A 329 24.41 17.25 -13.41
CA SER A 329 23.58 16.48 -14.33
C SER A 329 24.26 15.15 -14.68
N TYR A 330 23.48 14.22 -15.26
CA TYR A 330 24.03 12.96 -15.76
C TYR A 330 25.10 13.17 -16.82
N SER A 331 24.87 14.06 -17.79
CA SER A 331 25.82 14.33 -18.86
C SER A 331 27.14 14.91 -18.35
N GLU A 332 27.10 15.81 -17.37
CA GLU A 332 28.30 16.37 -16.76
C GLU A 332 29.06 15.32 -15.96
N LEU A 333 28.33 14.52 -15.13
CA LEU A 333 28.94 13.44 -14.37
C LEU A 333 29.58 12.38 -15.29
N SER A 334 28.87 11.91 -16.31
CA SER A 334 29.36 10.89 -17.22
C SER A 334 30.56 11.35 -18.03
N ALA A 335 30.58 12.63 -18.46
CA ALA A 335 31.73 13.21 -19.17
C ALA A 335 32.97 13.26 -18.25
N LEU A 336 32.82 13.70 -17.01
CA LEU A 336 33.92 13.71 -16.03
C LEU A 336 34.43 12.29 -15.76
N LEU A 337 33.54 11.33 -15.54
CA LEU A 337 33.92 9.93 -15.29
C LEU A 337 34.68 9.33 -16.48
N ALA A 338 34.27 9.62 -17.72
CA ALA A 338 34.94 9.18 -18.92
C ALA A 338 36.38 9.74 -19.04
N GLU A 339 36.57 11.02 -18.71
CA GLU A 339 37.87 11.67 -18.71
C GLU A 339 38.80 11.08 -17.63
N VAL A 340 38.30 10.91 -16.41
CA VAL A 340 39.03 10.27 -15.30
C VAL A 340 39.44 8.84 -15.69
N TYR A 341 38.50 8.05 -16.25
CA TYR A 341 38.82 6.68 -16.66
C TYR A 341 39.91 6.63 -17.74
N ALA A 342 39.82 7.48 -18.75
CA ALA A 342 40.81 7.53 -19.82
C ALA A 342 42.21 7.91 -19.31
N GLY A 343 42.31 8.73 -18.27
CA GLY A 343 43.58 9.10 -17.63
C GLY A 343 44.14 7.99 -16.76
N GLU A 344 43.35 7.52 -15.82
CA GLU A 344 43.81 6.65 -14.72
C GLU A 344 43.96 5.17 -15.14
N SER A 345 43.04 4.62 -15.96
CA SER A 345 43.04 3.21 -16.36
C SER A 345 44.27 2.81 -17.19
N THR A 346 44.97 3.79 -17.72
CA THR A 346 46.23 3.55 -18.47
C THR A 346 47.38 3.17 -17.53
N SER A 347 47.37 3.72 -16.33
CA SER A 347 48.42 3.49 -15.31
C SER A 347 48.02 2.42 -14.30
N ASP A 348 46.75 2.27 -14.04
CA ASP A 348 46.16 1.27 -13.14
C ASP A 348 44.96 0.57 -13.81
N PRO A 349 45.14 -0.65 -14.36
CA PRO A 349 44.02 -1.40 -14.96
C PRO A 349 42.92 -1.78 -13.99
N ASP A 350 43.19 -1.78 -12.67
CA ASP A 350 42.22 -2.06 -11.61
C ASP A 350 41.54 -0.78 -11.07
N PHE A 351 41.89 0.38 -11.65
CA PHE A 351 41.26 1.64 -11.29
C PHE A 351 39.73 1.62 -11.55
N ARG A 352 38.99 2.23 -10.69
CA ARG A 352 37.52 2.34 -10.80
C ARG A 352 37.08 3.81 -10.73
N THR A 353 36.23 4.23 -11.67
CA THR A 353 35.63 5.58 -11.60
C THR A 353 34.61 5.68 -10.50
N VAL A 354 33.77 4.67 -10.36
CA VAL A 354 32.77 4.58 -9.28
C VAL A 354 32.83 3.21 -8.63
N VAL A 355 32.81 3.19 -7.31
CA VAL A 355 32.67 1.97 -6.51
C VAL A 355 31.46 2.07 -5.60
N THR A 356 30.76 0.98 -5.39
CA THR A 356 29.59 0.94 -4.51
C THR A 356 29.44 -0.41 -3.85
N ASN A 357 28.68 -0.43 -2.77
CA ASN A 357 28.28 -1.65 -2.08
C ASN A 357 27.09 -2.29 -2.82
N ARG A 358 27.28 -3.48 -3.37
CA ARG A 358 26.22 -4.23 -4.10
C ARG A 358 25.03 -4.62 -3.23
N SER A 359 25.24 -4.79 -1.93
CA SER A 359 24.22 -5.45 -1.10
C SER A 359 23.12 -4.51 -0.61
N TRP A 360 23.49 -3.37 -0.03
CA TRP A 360 22.55 -2.48 0.64
C TRP A 360 22.36 -1.15 -0.09
N THR A 361 23.41 -0.35 -0.18
CA THR A 361 23.32 1.01 -0.72
C THR A 361 22.83 1.03 -2.17
N PHE A 362 23.33 0.11 -3.00
CA PHE A 362 22.91 0.04 -4.40
C PHE A 362 21.48 -0.47 -4.55
N LYS A 363 21.14 -1.57 -3.91
CA LYS A 363 19.80 -2.18 -4.07
C LYS A 363 18.67 -1.30 -3.58
N GLU A 364 18.88 -0.60 -2.47
CA GLU A 364 17.80 0.10 -1.82
C GLU A 364 17.69 1.58 -2.20
N ALA A 365 18.78 2.25 -2.49
CA ALA A 365 18.73 3.66 -2.80
C ALA A 365 19.12 3.95 -4.25
N THR A 366 20.26 3.45 -4.68
CA THR A 366 20.93 3.89 -5.90
C THR A 366 20.27 3.39 -7.17
N SER A 367 19.78 2.14 -7.16
CA SER A 367 19.08 1.60 -8.33
C SER A 367 17.78 2.34 -8.64
N TYR A 368 17.23 3.03 -7.67
CA TYR A 368 15.97 3.76 -7.81
C TYR A 368 16.15 5.25 -8.11
N VAL A 369 17.31 5.84 -7.74
CA VAL A 369 17.53 7.28 -7.93
C VAL A 369 17.41 7.71 -9.40
N ALA A 370 17.95 6.92 -10.32
CA ALA A 370 17.87 7.21 -11.74
C ALA A 370 16.41 7.23 -12.24
N PHE A 371 15.56 6.33 -11.76
CA PHE A 371 14.15 6.29 -12.14
C PHE A 371 13.40 7.50 -11.58
N ILE A 372 13.60 7.85 -10.31
CA ILE A 372 12.98 9.04 -9.71
C ILE A 372 13.40 10.28 -10.51
N GLN A 373 14.70 10.52 -10.67
CA GLN A 373 15.22 11.74 -11.28
C GLN A 373 14.86 11.87 -12.77
N ASN A 374 14.53 10.78 -13.44
CA ASN A 374 14.04 10.80 -14.83
C ASN A 374 12.51 10.87 -14.94
N ASP A 375 11.76 11.16 -13.87
CA ASP A 375 10.29 11.14 -13.85
C ASP A 375 9.71 9.77 -14.28
N ALA A 376 10.34 8.70 -13.88
CA ALA A 376 10.03 7.34 -14.28
C ALA A 376 9.52 6.45 -13.12
N ASP A 377 8.78 7.05 -12.20
CA ASP A 377 8.11 6.28 -11.15
C ASP A 377 7.31 5.14 -11.73
N TYR A 378 7.48 3.95 -11.17
CA TYR A 378 6.78 2.77 -11.66
C TYR A 378 5.29 2.84 -11.41
N TYR A 379 4.88 3.26 -10.22
CA TYR A 379 3.48 3.33 -9.81
C TYR A 379 3.21 4.54 -8.92
N VAL A 380 1.92 4.85 -8.83
CA VAL A 380 1.39 5.83 -7.88
C VAL A 380 0.19 5.21 -7.16
N TYR A 381 -0.02 5.60 -5.92
CA TYR A 381 -1.23 5.24 -5.19
C TYR A 381 -2.29 6.31 -5.41
N GLU A 382 -3.33 5.99 -6.18
CA GLU A 382 -4.42 6.90 -6.53
C GLU A 382 -5.77 6.22 -6.32
N ASN A 383 -6.71 6.93 -5.70
CA ASN A 383 -8.09 6.45 -5.50
C ASN A 383 -8.19 5.08 -4.81
N GLY A 384 -7.31 4.78 -3.87
CA GLY A 384 -7.32 3.53 -3.12
C GLY A 384 -6.68 2.33 -3.85
N ALA A 385 -5.97 2.55 -4.95
CA ALA A 385 -5.29 1.50 -5.71
C ALA A 385 -3.91 1.95 -6.20
N TYR A 386 -3.02 0.99 -6.40
CA TYR A 386 -1.75 1.23 -7.08
C TYR A 386 -1.96 1.23 -8.60
N VAL A 387 -1.50 2.27 -9.27
CA VAL A 387 -1.61 2.45 -10.72
C VAL A 387 -0.22 2.37 -11.35
N ASN A 388 -0.06 1.43 -12.29
CA ASN A 388 1.18 1.28 -13.06
C ASN A 388 1.37 2.48 -14.01
N LYS A 389 2.45 3.24 -13.82
CA LYS A 389 2.79 4.41 -14.65
C LYS A 389 3.57 4.03 -15.91
N TRP A 390 4.27 2.91 -15.93
CA TRP A 390 5.02 2.46 -17.13
C TRP A 390 4.12 1.93 -18.25
N SER A 391 2.81 1.86 -18.04
CA SER A 391 1.84 1.69 -19.11
C SER A 391 1.73 2.91 -20.02
N ASP A 392 2.16 4.09 -19.55
CA ASP A 392 2.32 5.30 -20.38
C ASP A 392 3.65 5.23 -21.16
N PRO A 393 3.61 5.32 -22.51
CA PRO A 393 4.83 5.23 -23.34
C PRO A 393 5.88 6.30 -23.00
N ALA A 394 5.49 7.49 -22.56
CA ALA A 394 6.44 8.55 -22.20
C ALA A 394 7.17 8.21 -20.90
N VAL A 395 6.44 7.71 -19.90
CA VAL A 395 7.03 7.26 -18.62
C VAL A 395 7.91 6.02 -18.85
N TYR A 396 7.49 5.10 -19.72
CA TYR A 396 8.31 3.95 -20.11
C TYR A 396 9.63 4.37 -20.79
N ALA A 397 9.60 5.34 -21.69
CA ALA A 397 10.80 5.87 -22.32
C ALA A 397 11.76 6.53 -21.32
N ASN A 398 11.22 7.24 -20.33
CA ASN A 398 11.99 7.78 -19.21
C ASN A 398 12.61 6.66 -18.37
N ALA A 399 11.87 5.58 -18.13
CA ALA A 399 12.37 4.41 -17.40
C ALA A 399 13.51 3.69 -18.15
N LEU A 400 13.42 3.58 -19.47
CA LEU A 400 14.51 3.05 -20.28
C LEU A 400 15.75 3.93 -20.22
N THR A 401 15.60 5.25 -20.25
CA THR A 401 16.68 6.21 -20.04
C THR A 401 17.31 6.02 -18.66
N ALA A 402 16.50 5.92 -17.61
CA ALA A 402 16.98 5.70 -16.25
C ALA A 402 17.78 4.40 -16.10
N LEU A 403 17.28 3.30 -16.67
CA LEU A 403 17.98 2.01 -16.67
C LEU A 403 19.32 2.09 -17.44
N THR A 404 19.32 2.77 -18.59
CA THR A 404 20.52 2.99 -19.40
C THR A 404 21.56 3.82 -18.64
N ASN A 405 21.13 4.90 -17.98
CA ASN A 405 22.03 5.74 -17.18
C ASN A 405 22.62 4.94 -16.00
N THR A 406 21.79 4.14 -15.32
CA THR A 406 22.24 3.25 -14.24
C THR A 406 23.29 2.25 -14.74
N TYR A 407 23.01 1.61 -15.86
CA TYR A 407 23.95 0.67 -16.48
C TYR A 407 25.27 1.34 -16.86
N ASN A 408 25.22 2.50 -17.51
CA ASN A 408 26.42 3.22 -17.92
C ASN A 408 27.31 3.66 -16.74
N LEU A 409 26.71 3.95 -15.57
CA LEU A 409 27.46 4.34 -14.36
C LEU A 409 28.03 3.14 -13.60
N PHE A 410 27.34 2.01 -13.60
CA PHE A 410 27.64 0.90 -12.69
C PHE A 410 27.89 -0.45 -13.38
N GLY A 411 27.62 -0.60 -14.66
CA GLY A 411 27.80 -1.85 -15.40
C GLY A 411 29.26 -2.14 -15.74
N ASP A 412 29.64 -3.41 -15.70
CA ASP A 412 31.02 -3.86 -15.97
C ASP A 412 31.50 -3.50 -17.37
N TYR A 413 30.61 -3.46 -18.35
CA TYR A 413 30.90 -3.14 -19.74
C TYR A 413 30.64 -1.68 -20.12
N GLY A 414 30.17 -0.88 -19.20
CA GLY A 414 30.09 0.58 -19.33
C GLY A 414 31.49 1.18 -19.61
N ALA A 415 32.52 0.51 -19.16
CA ALA A 415 33.93 0.85 -19.41
C ALA A 415 34.30 0.95 -20.89
N ASP A 416 33.64 0.23 -21.81
CA ASP A 416 33.85 0.38 -23.25
C ASP A 416 33.47 1.77 -23.76
N LYS A 417 32.64 2.50 -22.98
CA LYS A 417 32.30 3.90 -23.21
C LYS A 417 33.11 4.86 -22.34
N GLY A 418 34.02 4.36 -21.52
CA GLY A 418 34.85 5.17 -20.63
C GLY A 418 34.14 5.77 -19.44
N ILE A 419 32.91 5.33 -19.12
CA ILE A 419 32.07 5.90 -18.06
C ILE A 419 32.10 5.05 -16.81
N SER A 420 32.04 3.73 -16.95
CA SER A 420 31.92 2.80 -15.81
C SER A 420 33.20 1.95 -15.68
N SER A 421 33.42 1.48 -14.50
CA SER A 421 34.57 0.66 -14.15
C SER A 421 34.20 -0.58 -13.37
N GLY A 422 32.95 -0.95 -13.44
CA GLY A 422 32.47 -2.18 -12.85
C GLY A 422 32.10 -2.07 -11.37
N PHE A 423 31.31 -3.04 -10.95
CA PHE A 423 30.96 -3.27 -9.56
C PHE A 423 32.13 -3.85 -8.79
N ASP A 424 32.41 -3.28 -7.62
CA ASP A 424 33.25 -3.96 -6.65
C ASP A 424 32.37 -4.77 -5.70
N GLU A 425 32.62 -6.08 -5.59
CA GLU A 425 31.86 -7.00 -4.73
C GLU A 425 32.08 -6.77 -3.23
N GLU A 426 32.77 -5.70 -2.86
CA GLU A 426 33.10 -5.44 -1.48
C GLU A 426 31.87 -5.08 -0.64
N TYR A 427 31.63 -5.86 0.37
CA TYR A 427 30.40 -5.90 1.19
C TYR A 427 30.14 -4.66 2.09
N TYR A 428 31.00 -3.65 2.11
CA TYR A 428 30.87 -2.54 3.06
C TYR A 428 31.29 -1.20 2.46
N ASP A 429 30.54 -0.14 2.76
CA ASP A 429 30.88 1.25 2.41
C ASP A 429 32.30 1.65 2.84
N THR A 430 32.81 1.02 3.89
CA THR A 430 34.20 1.23 4.36
C THR A 430 35.25 0.86 3.33
N ASN A 431 34.99 -0.11 2.46
CA ASN A 431 35.91 -0.55 1.42
C ASN A 431 35.86 0.44 0.24
N ALA A 432 34.66 0.88 -0.15
CA ALA A 432 34.51 1.93 -1.15
C ALA A 432 35.27 3.20 -0.73
N ILE A 433 35.09 3.66 0.53
CA ILE A 433 35.81 4.80 1.08
C ILE A 433 37.33 4.58 1.04
N SER A 434 37.82 3.38 1.40
CA SER A 434 39.26 3.06 1.44
C SER A 434 39.88 3.12 0.04
N ARG A 435 39.18 2.65 -1.01
CA ARG A 435 39.66 2.74 -2.40
C ARG A 435 39.70 4.19 -2.90
N VAL A 436 38.65 4.98 -2.62
CA VAL A 436 38.64 6.41 -2.96
C VAL A 436 39.75 7.16 -2.21
N GLN A 437 40.00 6.82 -0.95
CA GLN A 437 41.09 7.38 -0.16
C GLN A 437 42.46 7.03 -0.72
N ALA A 438 42.65 5.80 -1.20
CA ALA A 438 43.90 5.32 -1.78
C ALA A 438 44.15 5.84 -3.18
N GLY A 439 43.16 6.48 -3.83
CA GLY A 439 43.23 6.91 -5.22
C GLY A 439 43.10 5.76 -6.25
N THR A 440 42.71 4.56 -5.82
CA THR A 440 42.41 3.41 -6.71
C THR A 440 40.94 3.41 -7.16
N ALA A 441 40.17 4.38 -6.69
CA ALA A 441 38.85 4.75 -7.22
C ALA A 441 38.67 6.27 -7.14
N PHE A 442 37.90 6.83 -8.08
CA PHE A 442 37.62 8.25 -8.09
C PHE A 442 36.49 8.62 -7.13
N MET A 443 35.37 7.93 -7.23
CA MET A 443 34.19 8.13 -6.39
C MET A 443 33.72 6.82 -5.76
N GLY A 444 33.10 6.95 -4.59
CA GLY A 444 32.38 5.86 -3.93
C GLY A 444 30.96 6.27 -3.60
N LEU A 445 29.99 5.46 -4.00
CA LEU A 445 28.60 5.67 -3.60
C LEU A 445 28.34 4.97 -2.28
N ILE A 446 27.99 5.72 -1.26
CA ILE A 446 27.83 5.25 0.11
C ILE A 446 26.62 5.88 0.79
N ASN A 447 26.13 5.23 1.84
CA ASN A 447 25.16 5.83 2.77
C ASN A 447 25.87 6.53 3.93
N ILE A 448 25.33 7.67 4.36
CA ILE A 448 25.75 8.31 5.62
C ILE A 448 25.24 7.43 6.77
N GLY A 449 26.17 6.90 7.53
CA GLY A 449 25.92 5.99 8.65
C GLY A 449 27.24 5.68 9.34
N GLY A 450 27.42 4.48 9.83
CA GLY A 450 28.61 4.06 10.59
C GLY A 450 29.99 4.29 9.92
N SER A 451 30.03 4.50 8.60
CA SER A 451 31.24 4.77 7.83
C SER A 451 31.63 6.25 7.73
N THR A 452 30.77 7.15 8.15
CA THR A 452 30.91 8.61 7.99
C THR A 452 32.16 9.17 8.67
N SER A 453 32.56 8.57 9.79
CA SER A 453 33.77 9.00 10.55
C SER A 453 35.04 8.97 9.71
N ARG A 454 35.15 8.06 8.73
CA ARG A 454 36.31 7.97 7.86
C ARG A 454 36.36 9.07 6.82
N VAL A 455 35.20 9.51 6.32
CA VAL A 455 35.12 10.56 5.31
C VAL A 455 35.56 11.90 5.88
N TYR A 456 35.03 12.33 7.02
CA TYR A 456 35.38 13.63 7.58
C TYR A 456 36.76 13.66 8.23
N SER A 457 37.29 12.52 8.66
CA SER A 457 38.66 12.47 9.24
C SER A 457 39.76 12.54 8.17
N ASN A 458 39.39 12.41 6.89
CA ASN A 458 40.34 12.46 5.79
C ASN A 458 40.23 13.79 5.01
N SER A 459 41.29 14.57 5.00
CA SER A 459 41.33 15.88 4.32
C SER A 459 41.22 15.79 2.79
N ASN A 460 41.54 14.61 2.21
CA ASN A 460 41.48 14.39 0.77
C ASN A 460 40.13 13.89 0.27
N LEU A 461 39.16 13.65 1.17
CA LEU A 461 37.81 13.24 0.78
C LEU A 461 36.82 14.39 0.89
N ALA A 462 35.82 14.39 0.01
CA ALA A 462 34.66 15.28 0.08
C ALA A 462 33.42 14.54 -0.44
N VAL A 463 32.26 15.17 -0.33
CA VAL A 463 30.97 14.59 -0.74
C VAL A 463 30.36 15.37 -1.90
N LEU A 464 29.63 14.64 -2.74
CA LEU A 464 28.80 15.17 -3.80
C LEU A 464 27.37 14.64 -3.61
N PRO A 465 26.36 15.52 -3.43
CA PRO A 465 24.97 15.11 -3.35
C PRO A 465 24.52 14.35 -4.60
N LEU A 466 23.52 13.48 -4.47
CA LEU A 466 22.97 12.77 -5.62
C LEU A 466 21.96 13.61 -6.44
N SER A 467 21.56 14.78 -5.94
CA SER A 467 20.61 15.66 -6.62
C SER A 467 21.05 15.95 -8.06
N GLY A 468 20.19 15.67 -9.04
CA GLY A 468 20.41 15.95 -10.45
C GLY A 468 21.33 14.97 -11.20
N LEU A 469 22.09 14.12 -10.52
CA LEU A 469 23.20 13.39 -11.11
C LEU A 469 22.81 12.21 -12.03
N PHE A 470 21.56 11.80 -12.05
CA PHE A 470 21.11 10.64 -12.82
C PHE A 470 20.15 11.01 -13.96
N ALA A 471 19.90 12.30 -14.17
CA ALA A 471 19.04 12.80 -15.23
C ALA A 471 19.63 14.01 -15.94
N ASP A 472 19.14 14.29 -17.13
CA ASP A 472 19.41 15.49 -17.91
C ASP A 472 18.12 16.24 -18.22
N GLY A 473 18.24 17.56 -18.39
CA GLY A 473 17.15 18.45 -18.76
C GLY A 473 16.16 18.74 -17.62
N ASP A 474 15.06 19.39 -17.99
CA ASP A 474 14.02 19.83 -17.04
C ASP A 474 13.13 18.65 -16.62
N LYS A 475 13.56 17.87 -15.65
CA LYS A 475 12.75 16.82 -15.03
C LYS A 475 12.16 17.32 -13.73
N ALA A 476 10.87 17.03 -13.50
CA ALA A 476 10.13 17.51 -12.33
C ALA A 476 10.72 16.98 -11.00
N GLN A 477 11.35 15.81 -11.04
CA GLN A 477 11.90 15.11 -9.89
C GLN A 477 13.44 15.00 -9.92
N ALA A 478 14.12 15.81 -10.77
CA ALA A 478 15.58 15.75 -10.93
C ALA A 478 16.35 15.90 -9.61
N ASP A 479 15.87 16.76 -8.71
CA ASP A 479 16.52 17.03 -7.43
C ASP A 479 16.22 16.01 -6.32
N GLN A 480 15.34 15.05 -6.57
CA GLN A 480 14.94 14.07 -5.56
C GLN A 480 16.08 13.11 -5.20
N ILE A 481 16.26 12.88 -3.90
CA ILE A 481 17.27 11.99 -3.34
C ILE A 481 16.56 10.87 -2.58
N PRO A 482 16.73 9.60 -2.97
CA PRO A 482 16.14 8.49 -2.23
C PRO A 482 16.79 8.35 -0.86
N VAL A 483 15.98 8.19 0.18
CA VAL A 483 16.45 8.02 1.54
C VAL A 483 15.79 6.83 2.23
N HIS A 484 16.52 6.25 3.19
CA HIS A 484 15.97 5.27 4.12
C HIS A 484 15.63 5.96 5.41
N THR A 485 14.43 5.73 5.91
CA THR A 485 13.96 6.34 7.14
C THR A 485 13.84 5.34 8.27
N ILE A 486 13.99 5.81 9.47
CA ILE A 486 13.64 5.12 10.71
C ILE A 486 12.55 5.88 11.43
N GLY A 487 11.70 5.15 12.14
CA GLY A 487 10.61 5.76 12.89
C GLY A 487 10.15 4.93 14.07
N VAL A 488 9.27 5.51 14.86
CA VAL A 488 8.62 4.85 16.00
C VAL A 488 7.24 4.38 15.56
N GLN A 489 6.93 3.13 15.83
CA GLN A 489 5.66 2.48 15.51
C GLN A 489 5.00 1.89 16.75
N PHE A 490 3.67 1.86 16.76
CA PHE A 490 2.84 1.39 17.88
C PHE A 490 2.07 0.14 17.46
N TYR A 491 2.57 -1.02 17.87
CA TYR A 491 2.08 -2.32 17.43
C TYR A 491 0.91 -2.81 18.29
N LYS A 492 -0.29 -2.93 17.71
CA LYS A 492 -1.55 -3.26 18.40
C LYS A 492 -1.62 -4.66 18.99
N GLU A 493 -0.96 -5.63 18.35
CA GLU A 493 -1.06 -7.04 18.71
C GLU A 493 -0.03 -7.46 19.77
N ALA A 494 0.66 -6.48 20.37
CA ALA A 494 1.58 -6.76 21.48
C ALA A 494 0.81 -7.30 22.67
N THR A 495 1.32 -8.39 23.25
CA THR A 495 0.70 -9.02 24.41
C THR A 495 1.15 -8.33 25.70
N ASN A 496 0.18 -8.10 26.60
CA ASN A 496 0.43 -7.51 27.93
C ASN A 496 0.96 -6.07 27.92
N VAL A 497 0.65 -5.28 26.89
CA VAL A 497 0.95 -3.85 26.83
C VAL A 497 -0.33 -3.06 27.11
N SER A 498 -0.32 -2.24 28.14
CA SER A 498 -1.46 -1.40 28.52
C SER A 498 -1.59 -0.17 27.60
N LEU A 499 -2.77 0.43 27.55
CA LEU A 499 -2.99 1.70 26.84
C LEU A 499 -2.12 2.82 27.40
N THR A 500 -1.89 2.84 28.71
CA THR A 500 -1.02 3.82 29.35
C THR A 500 0.44 3.68 28.90
N GLU A 501 0.93 2.44 28.66
CA GLU A 501 2.27 2.23 28.10
C GLU A 501 2.37 2.72 26.66
N TYR A 502 1.29 2.57 25.84
CA TYR A 502 1.25 3.14 24.50
C TYR A 502 1.29 4.67 24.54
N ALA A 503 0.52 5.31 25.43
CA ALA A 503 0.55 6.76 25.59
C ALA A 503 1.93 7.25 26.04
N ALA A 504 2.54 6.59 27.01
CA ALA A 504 3.89 6.89 27.47
C ALA A 504 4.94 6.69 26.35
N GLY A 505 4.75 5.66 25.52
CA GLY A 505 5.55 5.44 24.32
C GLY A 505 5.40 6.54 23.28
N ALA A 506 4.21 7.14 23.16
CA ALA A 506 3.96 8.29 22.28
C ALA A 506 4.66 9.55 22.80
N VAL A 507 4.62 9.81 24.11
CA VAL A 507 5.39 10.90 24.73
C VAL A 507 6.89 10.74 24.48
N PHE A 508 7.41 9.52 24.60
CA PHE A 508 8.80 9.23 24.27
C PHE A 508 9.11 9.45 22.79
N ALA A 509 8.24 9.00 21.88
CA ALA A 509 8.43 9.14 20.45
C ALA A 509 8.45 10.61 20.02
N ASP A 510 7.54 11.43 20.52
CA ASP A 510 7.50 12.86 20.25
C ASP A 510 8.75 13.57 20.78
N TRP A 511 9.07 13.35 22.05
CA TRP A 511 10.27 13.87 22.67
C TRP A 511 11.54 13.48 21.89
N LEU A 512 11.60 12.22 21.44
CA LEU A 512 12.75 11.71 20.70
C LEU A 512 12.95 12.45 19.38
N THR A 513 11.87 12.78 18.64
CA THR A 513 11.95 13.52 17.38
C THR A 513 12.53 14.92 17.55
N GLU A 514 12.28 15.57 18.69
CA GLU A 514 12.79 16.90 19.01
C GLU A 514 14.21 16.87 19.58
N ASN A 515 14.62 15.73 20.15
CA ASN A 515 15.88 15.59 20.86
C ASN A 515 16.87 14.62 20.17
N CYS A 516 16.59 14.19 18.93
CA CYS A 516 17.42 13.23 18.21
C CYS A 516 18.67 13.83 17.52
N LEU A 517 19.14 15.02 17.94
CA LEU A 517 20.39 15.60 17.44
C LEU A 517 21.59 14.64 17.58
N ASN A 518 21.54 13.75 18.56
CA ASN A 518 22.52 12.69 18.70
C ASN A 518 22.52 11.71 17.52
N PHE A 519 21.38 11.47 16.86
CA PHE A 519 21.32 10.64 15.65
C PHE A 519 22.01 11.33 14.47
N ALA A 520 21.91 12.66 14.39
CA ALA A 520 22.65 13.42 13.40
C ALA A 520 24.18 13.26 13.55
N ARG A 521 24.67 13.14 14.79
CA ARG A 521 26.09 12.82 15.07
C ARG A 521 26.49 11.40 14.65
N ALA A 522 25.52 10.51 14.52
CA ALA A 522 25.71 9.16 13.97
C ALA A 522 25.56 9.11 12.43
N GLY A 523 25.23 10.22 11.79
CA GLY A 523 25.05 10.31 10.33
C GLY A 523 23.60 10.12 9.86
N TRP A 524 22.62 10.34 10.72
CA TRP A 524 21.20 10.29 10.37
C TRP A 524 20.58 11.68 10.35
N TYR A 525 20.03 12.07 9.23
CA TYR A 525 19.39 13.39 9.05
C TYR A 525 18.07 13.42 9.83
N PRO A 526 17.85 14.41 10.75
CA PRO A 526 16.59 14.51 11.48
C PRO A 526 15.45 14.89 10.55
N LEU A 527 14.30 14.21 10.68
CA LEU A 527 13.16 14.44 9.80
C LEU A 527 12.13 15.43 10.37
N ARG A 528 12.15 15.73 11.68
CA ARG A 528 11.34 16.79 12.24
C ARG A 528 11.92 18.16 11.88
N LYS A 529 11.13 19.02 11.25
CA LYS A 529 11.58 20.33 10.75
C LYS A 529 12.11 21.22 11.85
N SER A 530 11.45 21.27 13.01
CA SER A 530 11.90 22.08 14.16
C SER A 530 13.32 21.76 14.58
N LEU A 531 13.72 20.49 14.55
CA LEU A 531 15.09 20.07 14.87
C LEU A 531 16.05 20.29 13.69
N ALA A 532 15.64 19.93 12.48
CA ALA A 532 16.47 20.06 11.28
C ALA A 532 16.77 21.53 10.94
N GLU A 533 15.87 22.45 11.26
CA GLU A 533 16.00 23.88 11.04
C GLU A 533 16.59 24.61 12.25
N SER A 534 16.84 23.92 13.35
CA SER A 534 17.40 24.51 14.58
C SER A 534 18.82 25.03 14.39
N ASP A 535 19.18 26.06 15.15
CA ASP A 535 20.53 26.61 15.17
C ASP A 535 21.57 25.56 15.58
N ASP A 536 21.22 24.64 16.48
CA ASP A 536 22.08 23.56 16.95
C ASP A 536 22.45 22.56 15.85
N PHE A 537 21.54 22.32 14.90
CA PHE A 537 21.80 21.49 13.75
C PHE A 537 22.48 22.28 12.64
N GLN A 538 21.90 23.40 12.19
CA GLN A 538 22.35 24.18 11.05
C GLN A 538 23.74 24.80 11.25
N ASN A 539 24.03 25.28 12.45
CA ASN A 539 25.31 25.90 12.79
C ASN A 539 26.27 24.98 13.54
N SER A 540 26.01 23.67 13.50
CA SER A 540 26.82 22.67 14.20
C SER A 540 28.26 22.68 13.73
N THR A 541 29.19 22.62 14.69
CA THR A 541 30.63 22.40 14.42
C THR A 541 30.98 20.91 14.32
N ASN A 542 30.03 20.02 14.59
CA ASN A 542 30.24 18.59 14.46
C ASN A 542 30.44 18.21 12.98
N SER A 543 31.52 17.53 12.68
CA SER A 543 31.95 17.20 11.33
C SER A 543 30.96 16.27 10.59
N VAL A 544 30.28 15.36 11.30
CA VAL A 544 29.27 14.47 10.72
C VAL A 544 28.02 15.26 10.35
N ILE A 545 27.55 16.15 11.22
CA ILE A 545 26.39 17.01 10.92
C ILE A 545 26.71 17.93 9.73
N ARG A 546 27.91 18.49 9.67
CA ARG A 546 28.33 19.30 8.53
C ARG A 546 28.36 18.52 7.22
N LEU A 547 28.64 17.22 7.28
CA LEU A 547 28.58 16.35 6.12
C LEU A 547 27.13 16.09 5.69
N LEU A 548 26.24 15.85 6.65
CA LEU A 548 24.79 15.72 6.39
C LEU A 548 24.22 16.95 5.69
N LEU A 549 24.60 18.14 6.15
CA LEU A 549 24.18 19.41 5.53
C LEU A 549 24.70 19.61 4.11
N GLN A 550 25.73 18.86 3.69
CA GLN A 550 26.26 18.86 2.32
C GLN A 550 25.63 17.76 1.45
N ALA A 551 24.97 16.78 2.04
CA ALA A 551 24.45 15.61 1.30
C ALA A 551 23.14 15.89 0.53
N GLY A 552 22.49 17.04 0.76
CA GLY A 552 21.32 17.49 0.01
C GLY A 552 20.32 18.30 0.82
N ASP A 553 19.35 18.87 0.12
CA ASP A 553 18.23 19.61 0.72
C ASP A 553 17.18 18.58 1.20
N PRO A 554 16.75 18.62 2.47
CA PRO A 554 15.77 17.69 3.00
C PRO A 554 14.37 17.79 2.36
N GLU A 555 14.03 18.90 1.72
CA GLU A 555 12.79 19.01 0.92
C GLU A 555 12.84 18.09 -0.33
N ASN A 556 14.04 17.72 -0.77
CA ASN A 556 14.27 16.79 -1.87
C ASN A 556 14.45 15.33 -1.42
N PHE A 557 14.43 15.06 -0.11
CA PHE A 557 14.50 13.69 0.40
C PHE A 557 13.18 12.98 0.13
N ARG A 558 13.29 11.81 -0.46
CA ARG A 558 12.14 10.99 -0.80
C ARG A 558 12.36 9.56 -0.37
N THR A 559 11.43 9.01 0.38
CA THR A 559 11.46 7.58 0.66
C THR A 559 11.10 6.78 -0.57
N LEU A 560 11.66 5.58 -0.64
CA LEU A 560 11.34 4.63 -1.69
C LEU A 560 9.85 4.31 -1.63
N ASP A 561 9.16 4.53 -2.74
CA ASP A 561 7.78 4.10 -2.88
C ASP A 561 7.69 2.58 -2.85
N GLY A 562 6.81 2.07 -2.03
CA GLY A 562 6.28 0.77 -2.29
C GLY A 562 6.82 -0.38 -1.51
N TYR A 563 6.34 -0.41 -0.31
CA TYR A 563 6.14 -1.70 0.32
C TYR A 563 4.68 -2.14 0.04
N VAL A 564 4.49 -3.02 -0.91
CA VAL A 564 3.22 -3.70 -1.09
C VAL A 564 3.33 -5.04 -0.36
N ASN A 565 2.38 -5.32 0.53
CA ASN A 565 2.37 -6.55 1.34
C ASN A 565 3.67 -6.78 2.16
N GLY A 566 4.28 -5.71 2.67
CA GLY A 566 5.49 -5.79 3.50
C GLY A 566 6.78 -6.08 2.73
N LYS A 567 6.78 -5.98 1.40
CA LYS A 567 7.97 -6.12 0.55
C LYS A 567 8.21 -4.86 -0.25
N SER A 568 9.45 -4.39 -0.25
CA SER A 568 9.88 -3.37 -1.21
C SER A 568 9.83 -3.96 -2.61
N ILE A 569 8.88 -3.52 -3.41
CA ILE A 569 8.70 -4.00 -4.78
C ILE A 569 9.91 -3.62 -5.62
N PHE A 570 10.38 -2.40 -5.50
CA PHE A 570 11.48 -1.92 -6.30
C PHE A 570 12.81 -2.57 -5.89
N ASN A 571 13.07 -2.69 -4.57
CA ASN A 571 14.31 -3.26 -4.07
C ASN A 571 14.44 -4.75 -4.38
N THR A 572 13.56 -5.59 -3.84
CA THR A 572 13.73 -7.05 -3.94
C THR A 572 13.45 -7.59 -5.33
N THR A 573 12.51 -7.03 -6.06
CA THR A 573 12.14 -7.54 -7.39
C THR A 573 12.94 -6.87 -8.50
N ALA A 574 13.02 -5.54 -8.49
CA ALA A 574 13.65 -4.81 -9.58
C ALA A 574 15.18 -4.84 -9.49
N ALA A 575 15.76 -4.47 -8.35
CA ALA A 575 17.21 -4.38 -8.24
C ALA A 575 17.87 -5.76 -8.25
N GLU A 576 17.44 -6.67 -7.37
CA GLU A 576 18.08 -7.99 -7.23
C GLU A 576 17.84 -8.91 -8.41
N THR A 577 16.63 -8.88 -8.99
CA THR A 577 16.24 -9.83 -10.03
C THR A 577 16.66 -9.34 -11.43
N TYR A 578 16.64 -8.05 -11.68
CA TYR A 578 16.78 -7.50 -13.02
C TYR A 578 17.97 -6.56 -13.19
N ILE A 579 18.18 -5.60 -12.27
CA ILE A 579 19.21 -4.57 -12.46
C ILE A 579 20.59 -5.14 -12.15
N VAL A 580 20.78 -5.75 -10.98
CA VAL A 580 22.10 -6.28 -10.57
C VAL A 580 22.65 -7.30 -11.58
N PRO A 581 21.88 -8.32 -12.04
CA PRO A 581 22.38 -9.24 -13.07
C PRO A 581 22.69 -8.59 -14.42
N LEU A 582 21.95 -7.51 -14.78
CA LEU A 582 22.18 -6.77 -16.01
C LEU A 582 23.55 -6.07 -16.01
N LEU A 583 24.02 -5.62 -14.84
CA LEU A 583 25.27 -4.89 -14.71
C LEU A 583 26.51 -5.74 -15.01
N ASP A 584 26.41 -7.05 -14.89
CA ASP A 584 27.49 -8.03 -15.21
C ASP A 584 27.51 -8.43 -16.69
N LEU A 585 26.56 -7.97 -17.49
CA LEU A 585 26.45 -8.33 -18.91
C LEU A 585 26.94 -7.20 -19.81
N GLU A 586 27.31 -7.55 -21.06
CA GLU A 586 27.50 -6.61 -22.15
C GLU A 586 26.17 -6.46 -22.93
N PRO A 587 25.21 -5.66 -22.44
CA PRO A 587 23.90 -5.65 -23.02
C PRO A 587 23.85 -4.88 -24.32
N GLN A 588 23.09 -5.42 -25.25
CA GLN A 588 22.59 -4.67 -26.40
C GLN A 588 21.38 -3.84 -25.99
N GLU A 589 21.01 -2.81 -26.73
CA GLU A 589 19.84 -1.98 -26.47
C GLU A 589 18.56 -2.82 -26.29
N ALA A 590 18.38 -3.87 -27.10
CA ALA A 590 17.25 -4.79 -27.00
C ALA A 590 17.19 -5.57 -25.68
N GLU A 591 18.32 -5.78 -25.00
CA GLU A 591 18.36 -6.45 -23.69
C GLU A 591 17.96 -5.52 -22.57
N LEU A 592 18.28 -4.22 -22.65
CA LEU A 592 17.79 -3.20 -21.74
C LEU A 592 16.27 -3.06 -21.82
N GLU A 593 15.70 -3.00 -23.04
CA GLU A 593 14.25 -2.98 -23.24
C GLU A 593 13.56 -4.26 -22.72
N ALA A 594 14.15 -5.42 -22.99
CA ALA A 594 13.63 -6.70 -22.52
C ALA A 594 13.66 -6.78 -20.98
N THR A 595 14.73 -6.32 -20.36
CA THR A 595 14.87 -6.27 -18.90
C THR A 595 13.81 -5.36 -18.28
N LEU A 596 13.65 -4.14 -18.81
CA LEU A 596 12.64 -3.19 -18.33
C LEU A 596 11.22 -3.74 -18.49
N THR A 597 10.92 -4.39 -19.62
CA THR A 597 9.62 -5.03 -19.86
C THR A 597 9.34 -6.16 -18.86
N ASN A 598 10.34 -7.00 -18.58
CA ASN A 598 10.21 -8.08 -17.60
C ASN A 598 10.03 -7.54 -16.17
N MET A 599 10.75 -6.46 -15.82
CA MET A 599 10.54 -5.74 -14.57
C MET A 599 9.08 -5.25 -14.44
N MET A 600 8.57 -4.59 -15.48
CA MET A 600 7.20 -4.07 -15.52
C MET A 600 6.17 -5.16 -15.24
N TYR A 601 6.26 -6.30 -15.95
CA TYR A 601 5.31 -7.41 -15.75
C TYR A 601 5.45 -8.06 -14.36
N SER A 602 6.67 -8.21 -13.87
CA SER A 602 6.92 -8.81 -12.55
C SER A 602 6.35 -7.94 -11.43
N ILE A 603 6.58 -6.63 -11.50
CA ILE A 603 6.09 -5.69 -10.49
C ILE A 603 4.55 -5.57 -10.59
N GLN A 604 3.98 -5.54 -11.82
CA GLN A 604 2.53 -5.54 -12.02
C GLN A 604 1.85 -6.75 -11.36
N GLY A 605 2.49 -7.89 -11.34
CA GLY A 605 1.98 -9.09 -10.67
C GLY A 605 2.01 -9.02 -9.13
N GLN A 606 2.67 -8.02 -8.55
CA GLN A 606 2.78 -7.81 -7.10
C GLN A 606 1.88 -6.67 -6.58
N LEU A 607 1.46 -5.75 -7.46
CA LEU A 607 0.51 -4.69 -7.15
C LEU A 607 -0.92 -5.22 -7.08
#